data_c37c59640d239f8b4d9078bd99dc37ea
#
_entry.id   c37c59640d239f8b4d9078bd99dc37ea
#
_cell.length_a   1.000
_cell.length_b   1.000
_cell.length_c   1.000
_cell.angle_alpha   90.00
_cell.angle_beta   90.00
_cell.angle_gamma   90.00
#
_symmetry.space_group_name_H-M   'P 1'
#
loop_
_entity.id
_entity.type
_entity.pdbx_description
1 polymer ?
#
loop_
_entity_poly.entity_id
_entity_poly.type
_entity_poly.pdbx_seq_one_letter_code
_entity_poly.pdbx_strand_id
1 'polypeptide(L)'
;MKKIMGVILFICFAVLLVGCGNKNKYHATVYTNSNDILTEDFLFNNKIKKVEYNVKNEDGTYQKDENGNYKTVMDNDAPEERTFIVKDNTTLSTMVNSNKVTVDFETQIVVVNLFFSYFSRDLFISSIKFKDGNAKFKIYDKTKRGYKDSSGPHARYAFIIMDKLDIEEATFSYTTKEVW
;
A
#
# COMPACT_ATOMS: atom_id res chain seq x y z
N MET A 1 51.50 -19.92 -14.39
CA MET A 1 50.83 -18.73 -14.92
C MET A 1 49.34 -18.94 -15.27
N LYS A 2 48.86 -20.10 -15.72
CA LYS A 2 47.44 -20.32 -16.11
C LYS A 2 46.42 -20.28 -14.94
N LYS A 3 46.80 -20.59 -13.70
CA LYS A 3 45.91 -20.59 -12.53
C LYS A 3 45.60 -19.19 -11.96
N ILE A 4 46.51 -18.22 -12.14
CA ILE A 4 46.32 -16.84 -11.64
C ILE A 4 45.36 -16.07 -12.54
N MET A 5 45.34 -16.34 -13.84
CA MET A 5 44.42 -15.68 -14.79
C MET A 5 42.95 -16.05 -14.56
N GLY A 6 42.67 -17.28 -14.09
CA GLY A 6 41.30 -17.71 -13.75
C GLY A 6 40.72 -17.02 -12.52
N VAL A 7 41.56 -16.74 -11.51
CA VAL A 7 41.14 -16.07 -10.28
C VAL A 7 40.83 -14.59 -10.52
N ILE A 8 41.64 -13.93 -11.36
CA ILE A 8 41.43 -12.50 -11.69
C ILE A 8 40.14 -12.34 -12.53
N LEU A 9 39.84 -13.28 -13.43
CA LEU A 9 38.61 -13.24 -14.25
C LEU A 9 37.35 -13.42 -13.35
N PHE A 10 37.44 -14.28 -12.33
CA PHE A 10 36.32 -14.52 -11.42
C PHE A 10 36.06 -13.32 -10.50
N ILE A 11 37.12 -12.63 -10.05
CA ILE A 11 36.98 -11.40 -9.25
C ILE A 11 36.41 -10.26 -10.09
N CYS A 12 36.82 -10.10 -11.34
CA CYS A 12 36.25 -9.10 -12.24
C CYS A 12 34.76 -9.38 -12.56
N PHE A 13 34.34 -10.65 -12.66
CA PHE A 13 32.93 -10.99 -12.89
C PHE A 13 32.08 -10.75 -11.63
N ALA A 14 32.61 -10.95 -10.43
CA ALA A 14 31.92 -10.67 -9.17
C ALA A 14 31.72 -9.15 -8.95
N VAL A 15 32.65 -8.31 -9.43
CA VAL A 15 32.53 -6.83 -9.33
C VAL A 15 31.54 -6.25 -10.34
N LEU A 16 31.34 -6.91 -11.50
CA LEU A 16 30.38 -6.47 -12.52
C LEU A 16 28.91 -6.79 -12.15
N LEU A 17 28.66 -7.63 -11.13
CA LEU A 17 27.31 -7.92 -10.63
C LEU A 17 26.85 -6.93 -9.53
N VAL A 18 27.71 -6.00 -9.10
CA VAL A 18 27.31 -4.85 -8.30
C VAL A 18 26.77 -3.76 -9.23
N GLY A 19 25.69 -4.11 -9.92
CA GLY A 19 24.99 -3.16 -10.79
C GLY A 19 24.43 -2.01 -9.96
N CYS A 20 24.72 -0.79 -10.38
CA CYS A 20 24.11 0.45 -9.96
C CYS A 20 22.59 0.40 -10.10
N GLY A 21 21.91 -0.15 -9.12
CA GLY A 21 20.49 0.03 -8.88
C GLY A 21 20.33 0.60 -7.49
N ASN A 22 19.62 1.70 -7.36
CA ASN A 22 19.16 2.22 -6.08
C ASN A 22 18.23 1.16 -5.48
N LYS A 23 18.80 0.04 -4.98
CA LYS A 23 18.04 -1.02 -4.35
C LYS A 23 17.55 -0.44 -3.02
N ASN A 24 16.23 -0.41 -2.86
CA ASN A 24 15.67 -0.19 -1.54
C ASN A 24 16.41 -1.11 -0.56
N LYS A 25 16.90 -0.54 0.52
CA LYS A 25 17.59 -1.26 1.58
C LYS A 25 16.70 -2.34 2.22
N TYR A 26 15.38 -2.18 2.09
CA TYR A 26 14.35 -3.00 2.70
C TYR A 26 13.54 -3.72 1.63
N HIS A 27 13.26 -5.01 1.84
CA HIS A 27 12.32 -5.74 1.01
C HIS A 27 10.91 -5.32 1.39
N ALA A 28 10.10 -5.00 0.40
CA ALA A 28 8.71 -4.61 0.62
C ALA A 28 7.85 -4.93 -0.59
N THR A 29 6.63 -5.42 -0.32
CA THR A 29 5.59 -5.66 -1.32
C THR A 29 4.42 -4.75 -1.03
N VAL A 30 3.87 -4.08 -2.04
CA VAL A 30 2.67 -3.24 -1.91
C VAL A 30 1.49 -3.89 -2.61
N TYR A 31 0.36 -3.92 -1.92
CA TYR A 31 -0.94 -4.33 -2.42
C TYR A 31 -1.88 -3.13 -2.42
N THR A 32 -2.84 -3.15 -3.33
CA THR A 32 -3.80 -2.06 -3.54
C THR A 32 -5.23 -2.57 -3.55
N ASN A 33 -6.20 -1.71 -3.81
CA ASN A 33 -7.61 -2.09 -3.90
C ASN A 33 -7.87 -3.25 -4.89
N SER A 34 -7.10 -3.35 -5.97
CA SER A 34 -7.23 -4.44 -6.93
C SER A 34 -6.95 -5.83 -6.35
N ASN A 35 -6.28 -5.89 -5.21
CA ASN A 35 -5.96 -7.13 -4.50
C ASN A 35 -7.06 -7.54 -3.51
N ASP A 36 -8.00 -6.64 -3.20
CA ASP A 36 -9.13 -6.88 -2.29
C ASP A 36 -8.68 -7.45 -0.93
N ILE A 37 -7.65 -6.83 -0.34
CA ILE A 37 -7.05 -7.26 0.93
C ILE A 37 -7.87 -6.79 2.12
N LEU A 38 -8.19 -5.47 2.18
CA LEU A 38 -8.91 -4.89 3.30
C LEU A 38 -10.40 -5.17 3.22
N THR A 39 -11.02 -5.43 4.36
CA THR A 39 -12.47 -5.63 4.44
C THR A 39 -13.21 -4.31 4.24
N GLU A 40 -14.42 -4.39 3.68
CA GLU A 40 -15.30 -3.21 3.56
C GLU A 40 -15.65 -2.62 4.92
N ASP A 41 -15.82 -3.47 5.94
CA ASP A 41 -16.14 -3.04 7.30
C ASP A 41 -14.98 -2.27 7.93
N PHE A 42 -13.73 -2.71 7.68
CA PHE A 42 -12.57 -1.96 8.11
C PHE A 42 -12.52 -0.59 7.42
N LEU A 43 -12.75 -0.53 6.12
CA LEU A 43 -12.78 0.74 5.36
C LEU A 43 -13.91 1.66 5.85
N PHE A 44 -15.10 1.12 6.10
CA PHE A 44 -16.25 1.88 6.59
C PHE A 44 -16.03 2.44 8.00
N ASN A 45 -15.40 1.68 8.89
CA ASN A 45 -15.10 2.11 10.26
C ASN A 45 -13.94 3.12 10.33
N ASN A 46 -13.10 3.16 9.29
CA ASN A 46 -11.94 4.04 9.20
C ASN A 46 -12.06 5.04 8.04
N LYS A 47 -13.22 5.68 7.93
CA LYS A 47 -13.51 6.67 6.88
C LYS A 47 -12.41 7.72 6.75
N ILE A 48 -12.18 8.12 5.52
CA ILE A 48 -11.35 9.28 5.16
C ILE A 48 -12.22 10.33 4.47
N LYS A 49 -11.79 11.57 4.54
CA LYS A 49 -12.50 12.73 3.96
C LYS A 49 -12.64 12.61 2.44
N LYS A 50 -13.68 13.23 1.90
CA LYS A 50 -13.98 13.30 0.45
C LYS A 50 -14.35 11.96 -0.21
N VAL A 51 -14.60 10.91 0.56
CA VAL A 51 -15.01 9.60 0.05
C VAL A 51 -16.43 9.29 0.50
N GLU A 52 -17.23 8.80 -0.42
CA GLU A 52 -18.55 8.24 -0.13
C GLU A 52 -18.44 6.74 0.18
N TYR A 53 -19.09 6.33 1.25
CA TYR A 53 -19.13 4.94 1.70
C TYR A 53 -20.57 4.45 1.69
N ASN A 54 -20.79 3.25 1.16
CA ASN A 54 -22.11 2.63 1.20
C ASN A 54 -22.52 2.31 2.64
N VAL A 55 -23.75 2.64 3.02
CA VAL A 55 -24.30 2.34 4.34
C VAL A 55 -24.85 0.92 4.34
N LYS A 56 -24.50 0.14 5.37
CA LYS A 56 -25.01 -1.21 5.57
C LYS A 56 -26.08 -1.25 6.65
N ASN A 57 -27.01 -2.20 6.52
CA ASN A 57 -27.92 -2.64 7.56
C ASN A 57 -27.19 -3.53 8.58
N GLU A 58 -27.84 -3.84 9.71
CA GLU A 58 -27.32 -4.73 10.73
C GLU A 58 -27.04 -6.17 10.20
N ASP A 59 -27.80 -6.61 9.19
CA ASP A 59 -27.63 -7.90 8.51
C ASP A 59 -26.51 -7.92 7.46
N GLY A 60 -25.79 -6.80 7.28
CA GLY A 60 -24.70 -6.66 6.31
C GLY A 60 -25.13 -6.29 4.89
N THR A 61 -26.44 -6.24 4.61
CA THR A 61 -26.94 -5.78 3.30
C THR A 61 -26.80 -4.26 3.15
N TYR A 62 -26.67 -3.78 1.90
CA TYR A 62 -26.59 -2.34 1.66
C TYR A 62 -27.95 -1.66 1.74
N GLN A 63 -28.00 -0.52 2.43
CA GLN A 63 -29.21 0.32 2.45
C GLN A 63 -29.46 0.94 1.09
N LYS A 64 -30.76 1.02 0.72
CA LYS A 64 -31.20 1.70 -0.50
C LYS A 64 -32.17 2.82 -0.15
N ASP A 65 -32.17 3.85 -0.98
CA ASP A 65 -33.16 4.91 -0.95
C ASP A 65 -34.50 4.45 -1.59
N GLU A 66 -35.50 5.32 -1.60
CA GLU A 66 -36.81 5.07 -2.20
C GLU A 66 -36.77 4.86 -3.72
N ASN A 67 -35.70 5.27 -4.39
CA ASN A 67 -35.47 5.09 -5.82
C ASN A 67 -34.63 3.84 -6.13
N GLY A 68 -34.23 3.07 -5.10
CA GLY A 68 -33.44 1.85 -5.24
C GLY A 68 -31.92 2.08 -5.35
N ASN A 69 -31.42 3.32 -5.22
CA ASN A 69 -29.99 3.62 -5.21
C ASN A 69 -29.38 3.29 -3.84
N TYR A 70 -28.12 2.91 -3.82
CA TYR A 70 -27.42 2.70 -2.55
C TYR A 70 -27.27 4.01 -1.79
N LYS A 71 -27.64 3.98 -0.50
CA LYS A 71 -27.39 5.11 0.41
C LYS A 71 -25.89 5.20 0.68
N THR A 72 -25.36 6.42 0.56
CA THR A 72 -23.97 6.71 0.88
C THR A 72 -23.85 7.70 2.03
N VAL A 73 -22.72 7.69 2.71
CA VAL A 73 -22.34 8.66 3.75
C VAL A 73 -20.93 9.14 3.47
N MET A 74 -20.75 10.45 3.61
CA MET A 74 -19.43 11.09 3.62
C MET A 74 -19.20 11.69 5.00
N ASP A 75 -18.02 11.43 5.57
CA ASP A 75 -17.61 12.00 6.82
C ASP A 75 -16.68 13.20 6.56
N ASN A 76 -17.20 14.41 6.69
CA ASN A 76 -16.46 15.63 6.43
C ASN A 76 -15.46 15.98 7.55
N ASP A 77 -15.60 15.37 8.72
CA ASP A 77 -14.71 15.54 9.87
C ASP A 77 -13.62 14.49 9.91
N ALA A 78 -13.71 13.46 9.04
CA ALA A 78 -12.67 12.44 8.90
C ALA A 78 -11.34 13.06 8.42
N PRO A 79 -10.19 12.47 8.77
CA PRO A 79 -8.89 12.92 8.24
C PRO A 79 -8.78 12.66 6.73
N GLU A 80 -7.87 13.38 6.07
CA GLU A 80 -7.61 13.19 4.62
C GLU A 80 -6.93 11.85 4.33
N GLU A 81 -6.15 11.33 5.29
CA GLU A 81 -5.50 10.02 5.23
C GLU A 81 -5.44 9.37 6.61
N ARG A 82 -5.28 8.05 6.64
CA ARG A 82 -5.04 7.28 7.88
C ARG A 82 -3.91 6.30 7.66
N THR A 83 -3.03 6.22 8.65
CA THR A 83 -1.93 5.25 8.64
C THR A 83 -2.05 4.30 9.82
N PHE A 84 -1.83 3.00 9.55
CA PHE A 84 -1.84 1.93 10.54
C PHE A 84 -0.53 1.17 10.46
N ILE A 85 0.06 0.91 11.62
CA ILE A 85 1.24 0.06 11.77
C ILE A 85 0.78 -1.19 12.49
N VAL A 86 0.86 -2.33 11.79
CA VAL A 86 0.33 -3.62 12.26
C VAL A 86 1.50 -4.52 12.61
N LYS A 87 1.57 -4.92 13.87
CA LYS A 87 2.70 -5.65 14.45
C LYS A 87 2.34 -7.10 14.85
N ASP A 88 1.08 -7.52 14.69
CA ASP A 88 0.58 -8.83 15.11
C ASP A 88 -0.62 -9.33 14.30
N ASN A 89 -0.87 -10.63 14.37
CA ASN A 89 -1.95 -11.31 13.65
C ASN A 89 -3.35 -10.94 14.18
N THR A 90 -3.49 -10.59 15.45
CA THR A 90 -4.78 -10.22 16.04
C THR A 90 -5.28 -8.93 15.39
N THR A 91 -4.42 -7.91 15.36
CA THR A 91 -4.72 -6.65 14.69
C THR A 91 -4.95 -6.86 13.18
N LEU A 92 -4.09 -7.64 12.52
CA LEU A 92 -4.22 -7.91 11.09
C LEU A 92 -5.59 -8.53 10.75
N SER A 93 -6.05 -9.52 11.54
CA SER A 93 -7.29 -10.24 11.28
C SER A 93 -8.56 -9.37 11.33
N THR A 94 -8.51 -8.23 12.01
CA THR A 94 -9.63 -7.27 12.05
C THR A 94 -9.71 -6.39 10.80
N MET A 95 -8.67 -6.38 10.00
CA MET A 95 -8.52 -5.48 8.85
C MET A 95 -8.70 -6.18 7.52
N VAL A 96 -8.30 -7.46 7.43
CA VAL A 96 -8.13 -8.14 6.14
C VAL A 96 -9.18 -9.22 5.89
N ASN A 97 -9.49 -9.43 4.62
CA ASN A 97 -10.23 -10.60 4.18
C ASN A 97 -9.38 -11.85 4.45
N SER A 98 -9.95 -12.84 5.13
CA SER A 98 -9.27 -14.09 5.46
C SER A 98 -8.69 -14.74 4.20
N ASN A 99 -7.49 -15.30 4.30
CA ASN A 99 -6.77 -16.00 3.23
C ASN A 99 -6.25 -15.13 2.06
N LYS A 100 -6.35 -13.81 2.11
CA LYS A 100 -5.81 -12.93 1.05
C LYS A 100 -4.33 -12.63 1.25
N VAL A 101 -3.84 -12.65 2.48
CA VAL A 101 -2.46 -12.34 2.83
C VAL A 101 -2.01 -13.13 4.04
N THR A 102 -0.75 -13.55 4.02
CA THR A 102 -0.06 -14.17 5.16
C THR A 102 1.15 -13.33 5.49
N VAL A 103 1.35 -13.03 6.78
CA VAL A 103 2.46 -12.24 7.30
C VAL A 103 3.16 -13.00 8.41
N ASP A 104 4.47 -13.09 8.32
CA ASP A 104 5.31 -13.61 9.39
C ASP A 104 5.79 -12.44 10.26
N PHE A 105 5.08 -12.15 11.34
CA PHE A 105 5.40 -11.06 12.25
C PHE A 105 6.69 -11.25 13.07
N GLU A 106 7.36 -12.40 12.98
CA GLU A 106 8.71 -12.57 13.52
C GLU A 106 9.72 -11.77 12.67
N THR A 107 9.53 -11.75 11.35
CA THR A 107 10.47 -11.16 10.38
C THR A 107 9.89 -9.98 9.60
N GLN A 108 8.58 -9.75 9.66
CA GLN A 108 7.87 -8.77 8.86
C GLN A 108 7.03 -7.82 9.72
N ILE A 109 6.67 -6.69 9.13
CA ILE A 109 5.71 -5.71 9.64
C ILE A 109 4.80 -5.28 8.50
N VAL A 110 3.57 -4.87 8.86
CA VAL A 110 2.63 -4.33 7.88
C VAL A 110 2.40 -2.85 8.16
N VAL A 111 2.42 -2.05 7.10
CA VAL A 111 2.04 -0.63 7.13
C VAL A 111 0.92 -0.41 6.14
N VAL A 112 -0.20 0.13 6.61
CA VAL A 112 -1.37 0.43 5.77
C VAL A 112 -1.57 1.93 5.76
N ASN A 113 -1.71 2.51 4.57
CA ASN A 113 -2.12 3.90 4.41
C ASN A 113 -3.41 3.95 3.59
N LEU A 114 -4.45 4.57 4.16
CA LEU A 114 -5.70 4.90 3.49
C LEU A 114 -5.63 6.34 2.99
N PHE A 115 -6.00 6.56 1.75
CA PHE A 115 -6.03 7.88 1.12
C PHE A 115 -7.12 7.95 0.05
N PHE A 116 -7.52 9.14 -0.36
CA PHE A 116 -8.46 9.28 -1.47
C PHE A 116 -7.72 9.45 -2.80
N SER A 117 -8.29 8.91 -3.88
CA SER A 117 -7.80 9.14 -5.23
C SER A 117 -8.94 9.04 -6.25
N TYR A 118 -8.83 9.85 -7.30
CA TYR A 118 -9.71 9.77 -8.46
C TYR A 118 -9.34 8.64 -9.42
N PHE A 119 -8.23 7.95 -9.17
CA PHE A 119 -7.68 6.98 -10.12
C PHE A 119 -7.47 5.62 -9.46
N SER A 120 -7.87 4.57 -10.16
CA SER A 120 -7.53 3.19 -9.81
C SER A 120 -6.21 2.83 -10.48
N ARG A 121 -5.13 2.69 -9.72
CA ARG A 121 -3.79 2.49 -10.27
C ARG A 121 -2.97 1.51 -9.46
N ASP A 122 -2.03 0.87 -10.15
CA ASP A 122 -1.00 0.10 -9.48
C ASP A 122 -0.02 1.04 -8.78
N LEU A 123 0.25 0.73 -7.54
CA LEU A 123 1.20 1.47 -6.71
C LEU A 123 2.54 0.75 -6.68
N PHE A 124 3.62 1.52 -6.70
CA PHE A 124 4.98 1.00 -6.65
C PHE A 124 5.79 1.78 -5.61
N ILE A 125 6.54 1.06 -4.78
CA ILE A 125 7.43 1.69 -3.82
C ILE A 125 8.69 2.16 -4.56
N SER A 126 8.91 3.47 -4.57
CA SER A 126 10.11 4.09 -5.13
C SER A 126 11.26 4.07 -4.14
N SER A 127 10.99 4.36 -2.87
CA SER A 127 11.98 4.28 -1.80
C SER A 127 11.32 4.20 -0.44
N ILE A 128 12.02 3.56 0.50
CA ILE A 128 11.73 3.57 1.93
C ILE A 128 12.94 4.16 2.64
N LYS A 129 12.71 5.17 3.48
CA LYS A 129 13.71 5.73 4.38
C LYS A 129 13.24 5.51 5.81
N PHE A 130 14.09 4.91 6.64
CA PHE A 130 13.81 4.67 8.06
C PHE A 130 14.89 5.31 8.91
N LYS A 131 14.47 6.08 9.91
CA LYS A 131 15.34 6.70 10.89
C LYS A 131 14.57 6.97 12.18
N ASP A 132 15.10 6.59 13.31
CA ASP A 132 14.61 6.91 14.66
C ASP A 132 13.09 6.64 14.81
N GLY A 133 12.64 5.42 14.49
CA GLY A 133 11.22 5.02 14.55
C GLY A 133 10.35 5.54 13.39
N ASN A 134 10.84 6.46 12.57
CA ASN A 134 10.07 7.09 11.50
C ASN A 134 10.36 6.46 10.14
N ALA A 135 9.32 5.93 9.49
CA ALA A 135 9.39 5.40 8.13
C ALA A 135 8.79 6.42 7.13
N LYS A 136 9.53 6.72 6.07
CA LYS A 136 9.07 7.60 4.98
C LYS A 136 9.00 6.81 3.68
N PHE A 137 7.78 6.66 3.16
CA PHE A 137 7.49 5.95 1.93
C PHE A 137 7.34 6.93 0.78
N LYS A 138 8.10 6.70 -0.30
CA LYS A 138 7.82 7.33 -1.59
C LYS A 138 7.17 6.31 -2.49
N ILE A 139 5.93 6.58 -2.89
CA ILE A 139 5.13 5.71 -3.73
C ILE A 139 4.85 6.45 -5.04
N TYR A 140 4.90 5.74 -6.14
CA TYR A 140 4.42 6.26 -7.41
C TYR A 140 3.34 5.35 -7.98
N ASP A 141 2.37 5.97 -8.62
CA ASP A 141 1.40 5.30 -9.46
C ASP A 141 1.80 5.38 -10.94
N LYS A 142 1.50 4.34 -11.69
CA LYS A 142 1.63 4.35 -13.15
C LYS A 142 0.28 4.70 -13.75
N THR A 143 0.25 5.70 -14.59
CA THR A 143 -0.95 6.06 -15.36
C THR A 143 -0.65 6.00 -16.84
N LYS A 144 -1.62 5.51 -17.64
CA LYS A 144 -1.58 5.68 -19.09
C LYS A 144 -1.89 7.14 -19.41
N ARG A 145 -1.12 7.74 -20.33
CA ARG A 145 -1.35 9.11 -20.77
C ARG A 145 -2.78 9.29 -21.28
N GLY A 146 -3.42 10.35 -20.80
CA GLY A 146 -4.81 10.68 -21.19
C GLY A 146 -5.90 9.86 -20.51
N TYR A 147 -5.58 8.91 -19.63
CA TYR A 147 -6.58 8.18 -18.85
C TYR A 147 -7.16 9.11 -17.77
N LYS A 148 -8.46 9.32 -17.83
CA LYS A 148 -9.24 9.98 -16.76
C LYS A 148 -10.25 8.99 -16.24
N ASP A 149 -10.14 8.62 -14.98
CA ASP A 149 -11.21 7.91 -14.30
C ASP A 149 -12.32 8.91 -13.98
N SER A 150 -13.51 8.67 -14.49
CA SER A 150 -14.66 9.56 -14.32
C SER A 150 -15.52 9.24 -13.12
N SER A 151 -15.13 8.25 -12.32
CA SER A 151 -15.99 7.65 -11.29
C SER A 151 -15.98 8.37 -9.93
N GLY A 152 -15.36 9.54 -9.81
CA GLY A 152 -15.28 10.30 -8.54
C GLY A 152 -14.17 9.83 -7.60
N PRO A 153 -14.03 10.46 -6.41
CA PRO A 153 -13.04 10.09 -5.44
C PRO A 153 -13.39 8.79 -4.72
N HIS A 154 -12.44 7.87 -4.65
CA HIS A 154 -12.59 6.59 -3.96
C HIS A 154 -11.58 6.44 -2.84
N ALA A 155 -11.95 5.71 -1.78
CA ALA A 155 -10.98 5.21 -0.81
C ALA A 155 -10.00 4.28 -1.52
N ARG A 156 -8.73 4.58 -1.35
CA ARG A 156 -7.62 3.78 -1.83
C ARG A 156 -6.73 3.40 -0.66
N TYR A 157 -5.98 2.32 -0.84
CA TYR A 157 -4.99 1.95 0.15
C TYR A 157 -3.69 1.47 -0.48
N ALA A 158 -2.61 1.71 0.24
CA ALA A 158 -1.35 1.02 0.11
C ALA A 158 -1.19 0.09 1.32
N PHE A 159 -1.29 -1.21 1.09
CA PHE A 159 -1.05 -2.23 2.10
C PHE A 159 0.35 -2.80 1.85
N ILE A 160 1.28 -2.52 2.74
CA ILE A 160 2.71 -2.81 2.56
C ILE A 160 3.16 -3.85 3.56
N ILE A 161 3.64 -4.99 3.07
CA ILE A 161 4.36 -5.99 3.87
C ILE A 161 5.85 -5.75 3.63
N MET A 162 6.62 -5.59 4.68
CA MET A 162 8.04 -5.31 4.58
C MET A 162 8.86 -5.98 5.69
N ASP A 163 10.19 -5.97 5.53
CA ASP A 163 11.11 -6.40 6.58
C ASP A 163 10.78 -5.70 7.91
N LYS A 164 10.88 -6.45 9.01
CA LYS A 164 10.55 -5.96 10.34
C LYS A 164 11.47 -4.81 10.74
N LEU A 165 10.85 -3.69 11.06
CA LEU A 165 11.48 -2.50 11.61
C LEU A 165 10.67 -2.03 12.82
N ASP A 166 11.31 -1.36 13.76
CA ASP A 166 10.61 -0.75 14.88
C ASP A 166 10.02 0.61 14.47
N ILE A 167 8.96 0.53 13.65
CA ILE A 167 8.25 1.71 13.13
C ILE A 167 7.29 2.19 14.21
N GLU A 168 7.39 3.46 14.57
CA GLU A 168 6.47 4.20 15.44
C GLU A 168 5.55 5.10 14.62
N GLU A 169 6.10 5.73 13.57
CA GLU A 169 5.37 6.60 12.66
C GLU A 169 5.69 6.27 11.21
N ALA A 170 4.71 6.44 10.33
CA ALA A 170 4.90 6.29 8.91
C ALA A 170 4.26 7.45 8.14
N THR A 171 4.99 8.00 7.19
CA THR A 171 4.54 9.08 6.31
C THR A 171 4.67 8.67 4.85
N PHE A 172 3.73 9.15 4.03
CA PHE A 172 3.63 8.79 2.62
C PHE A 172 3.75 10.00 1.72
N SER A 173 4.39 9.81 0.57
CA SER A 173 4.37 10.78 -0.51
C SER A 173 4.07 10.07 -1.82
N TYR A 174 3.02 10.52 -2.51
CA TYR A 174 2.54 9.95 -3.75
C TYR A 174 2.96 10.81 -4.93
N THR A 175 3.46 10.18 -5.98
CA THR A 175 3.80 10.86 -7.25
C THR A 175 3.24 10.05 -8.42
N THR A 176 2.65 10.73 -9.39
CA THR A 176 2.15 10.10 -10.61
C THR A 176 3.26 10.05 -11.66
N LYS A 177 3.46 8.87 -12.28
CA LYS A 177 4.31 8.72 -13.45
C LYS A 177 3.47 8.36 -14.66
N GLU A 178 3.43 9.25 -15.65
CA GLU A 178 2.83 8.92 -16.93
C GLU A 178 3.70 7.91 -17.66
N VAL A 179 3.08 6.85 -18.17
CA VAL A 179 3.69 5.86 -19.05
C VAL A 179 3.02 5.96 -20.42
N TRP A 180 3.85 5.84 -21.46
CA TRP A 180 3.43 5.91 -22.85
C TRP A 180 2.85 4.58 -23.30
#